data_2dd2d9d49fa60f5d22dd87dffbfa3ed7
#
_entry.id   2dd2d9d49fa60f5d22dd87dffbfa3ed7
#
_cell.length_a   1.000
_cell.length_b   1.000
_cell.length_c   1.000
_cell.angle_alpha   90.00
_cell.angle_beta   90.00
_cell.angle_gamma   90.00
#
_symmetry.space_group_name_H-M   'P 1'
#
loop_
_entity.id
_entity.type
_entity.pdbx_description
1 polymer ?
#
loop_
_entity_poly.entity_id
_entity_poly.type
_entity_poly.pdbx_seq_one_letter_code
_entity_poly.pdbx_strand_id
1 'polypeptide(L)'
;MKIAIVPGHTLSGKGTGATGYIDEGKENRILTDLIVKWLKQGGATVYTGKVDKSNNYLAEQCEIANRQNVDVAVQIHFNADHTTLNSMGTETIYKTNNGKIYADRVNTKLATVFKNRGAKSDVRGLYWLSHTKAPAILIEVCFVDSKADTDYYIRHKDIVAKLIAEGILNKNINNEGVKQMYKHTIVYDGEVDKILANVLSWGYSPSKVLVCDIKDYVPGQTQNLYVVGGGACEKISSITKEKFIMIKGNDRFDTLYKA
;
A
#
# COMPACT_ATOMS: atom_id res chain seq x y z
N MET A 1 -5.30 2.64 -20.70
CA MET A 1 -6.41 2.86 -19.76
C MET A 1 -6.29 4.26 -19.19
N LYS A 2 -7.38 5.02 -19.17
CA LYS A 2 -7.48 6.36 -18.57
C LYS A 2 -8.20 6.25 -17.23
N ILE A 3 -7.61 6.76 -16.17
CA ILE A 3 -8.11 6.60 -14.80
C ILE A 3 -8.17 7.97 -14.13
N ALA A 4 -9.29 8.29 -13.50
CA ALA A 4 -9.35 9.37 -12.54
C ALA A 4 -9.25 8.79 -11.13
N ILE A 5 -8.38 9.34 -10.28
CA ILE A 5 -8.23 8.93 -8.90
C ILE A 5 -8.07 10.14 -7.98
N VAL A 6 -8.86 10.20 -6.93
CA VAL A 6 -8.84 11.30 -5.96
C VAL A 6 -8.87 10.77 -4.53
N PRO A 7 -8.19 11.41 -3.58
CA PRO A 7 -8.43 11.17 -2.16
C PRO A 7 -9.80 11.69 -1.78
N GLY A 8 -10.54 10.93 -0.98
CA GLY A 8 -11.77 11.40 -0.34
C GLY A 8 -11.50 12.49 0.70
N HIS A 9 -12.56 13.09 1.21
CA HIS A 9 -12.50 14.09 2.27
C HIS A 9 -11.66 15.35 1.96
N THR A 10 -11.63 16.25 2.92
CA THR A 10 -10.78 17.45 2.96
C THR A 10 -9.75 17.32 4.09
N LEU A 11 -8.73 18.18 4.12
CA LEU A 11 -7.79 18.26 5.24
C LEU A 11 -8.29 19.18 6.35
N SER A 12 -9.15 20.14 6.01
CA SER A 12 -9.65 21.12 6.98
C SER A 12 -11.02 21.65 6.57
N GLY A 13 -11.78 22.11 7.56
CA GLY A 13 -13.12 22.67 7.35
C GLY A 13 -14.18 21.57 7.23
N LYS A 14 -15.10 21.72 6.26
CA LYS A 14 -16.19 20.77 6.05
C LYS A 14 -15.68 19.50 5.38
N GLY A 15 -16.09 18.35 5.91
CA GLY A 15 -15.86 17.04 5.26
C GLY A 15 -14.50 16.44 5.53
N THR A 16 -13.85 16.76 6.64
CA THR A 16 -12.68 16.04 7.15
C THR A 16 -13.05 14.58 7.42
N GLY A 17 -12.11 13.69 7.16
CA GLY A 17 -12.30 12.26 7.35
C GLY A 17 -12.26 11.81 8.82
N ALA A 18 -12.35 10.53 9.03
CA ALA A 18 -12.25 9.91 10.34
C ALA A 18 -10.82 9.95 10.89
N THR A 19 -10.69 9.88 12.22
CA THR A 19 -9.41 9.80 12.91
C THR A 19 -9.46 8.70 13.96
N GLY A 20 -8.45 7.85 13.94
CA GLY A 20 -8.22 6.77 14.89
C GLY A 20 -6.72 6.61 15.15
N TYR A 21 -6.16 5.45 14.91
CA TYR A 21 -4.71 5.23 14.91
C TYR A 21 -4.00 5.95 13.73
N ILE A 22 -4.76 6.28 12.70
CA ILE A 22 -4.35 7.13 11.57
C ILE A 22 -5.39 8.20 11.30
N ASP A 23 -5.00 9.25 10.58
CA ASP A 23 -5.88 10.32 10.10
C ASP A 23 -6.21 10.04 8.63
N GLU A 24 -7.47 9.74 8.34
CA GLU A 24 -7.92 9.40 6.98
C GLU A 24 -7.61 10.50 5.97
N GLY A 25 -7.88 11.76 6.33
CA GLY A 25 -7.65 12.89 5.43
C GLY A 25 -6.21 13.01 4.98
N LYS A 26 -5.24 12.69 5.84
CA LYS A 26 -3.81 12.68 5.50
C LYS A 26 -3.41 11.43 4.74
N GLU A 27 -3.83 10.26 5.23
CA GLU A 27 -3.38 8.99 4.69
C GLU A 27 -3.95 8.68 3.31
N ASN A 28 -5.20 9.05 3.01
CA ASN A 28 -5.75 8.85 1.68
C ASN A 28 -5.03 9.70 0.62
N ARG A 29 -4.43 10.85 0.97
CA ARG A 29 -3.59 11.66 0.08
C ARG A 29 -2.25 11.00 -0.20
N ILE A 30 -1.59 10.54 0.85
CA ILE A 30 -0.31 9.81 0.74
C ILE A 30 -0.50 8.56 -0.12
N LEU A 31 -1.54 7.79 0.17
CA LEU A 31 -1.84 6.55 -0.56
C LEU A 31 -2.21 6.82 -2.02
N THR A 32 -3.02 7.87 -2.28
CA THR A 32 -3.37 8.25 -3.66
C THR A 32 -2.12 8.57 -4.49
N ASP A 33 -1.16 9.32 -3.94
CA ASP A 33 0.09 9.63 -4.65
C ASP A 33 0.90 8.37 -4.99
N LEU A 34 0.95 7.41 -4.07
CA LEU A 34 1.60 6.11 -4.30
C LEU A 34 0.86 5.28 -5.36
N ILE A 35 -0.48 5.25 -5.33
CA ILE A 35 -1.28 4.55 -6.34
C ILE A 35 -1.07 5.17 -7.72
N VAL A 36 -1.06 6.50 -7.83
CA VAL A 36 -0.79 7.22 -9.08
C VAL A 36 0.56 6.80 -9.68
N LYS A 37 1.60 6.68 -8.85
CA LYS A 37 2.91 6.19 -9.28
C LYS A 37 2.81 4.79 -9.89
N TRP A 38 2.15 3.84 -9.20
CA TRP A 38 2.00 2.46 -9.67
C TRP A 38 1.13 2.35 -10.92
N LEU A 39 0.03 3.12 -11.01
CA LEU A 39 -0.83 3.15 -12.19
C LEU A 39 -0.07 3.64 -13.43
N LYS A 40 0.73 4.71 -13.30
CA LYS A 40 1.59 5.22 -14.38
C LYS A 40 2.64 4.20 -14.80
N GLN A 41 3.29 3.53 -13.84
CA GLN A 41 4.24 2.45 -14.10
C GLN A 41 3.54 1.28 -14.81
N GLY A 42 2.29 1.00 -14.48
CA GLY A 42 1.45 0.05 -15.19
C GLY A 42 0.96 0.53 -16.55
N GLY A 43 1.41 1.69 -17.07
CA GLY A 43 1.08 2.21 -18.41
C GLY A 43 -0.27 2.90 -18.50
N ALA A 44 -0.85 3.35 -17.38
CA ALA A 44 -2.10 4.12 -17.39
C ALA A 44 -1.86 5.61 -17.58
N THR A 45 -2.82 6.28 -18.21
CA THR A 45 -2.95 7.75 -18.16
C THR A 45 -3.79 8.09 -16.93
N VAL A 46 -3.23 8.83 -15.99
CA VAL A 46 -3.87 9.11 -14.69
C VAL A 46 -4.16 10.59 -14.54
N TYR A 47 -5.41 10.90 -14.21
CA TYR A 47 -5.90 12.22 -13.84
C TYR A 47 -6.18 12.22 -12.33
N THR A 48 -5.65 13.20 -11.62
CA THR A 48 -5.78 13.29 -10.16
C THR A 48 -5.86 14.75 -9.71
N GLY A 49 -6.35 14.98 -8.51
CA GLY A 49 -6.41 16.26 -7.84
C GLY A 49 -6.78 16.10 -6.38
N LYS A 50 -6.49 17.11 -5.58
CA LYS A 50 -6.77 17.15 -4.14
C LYS A 50 -7.65 18.35 -3.83
N VAL A 51 -8.69 18.14 -3.03
CA VAL A 51 -9.56 19.20 -2.51
C VAL A 51 -9.32 19.27 -1.00
N ASP A 52 -8.38 20.14 -0.58
CA ASP A 52 -7.91 20.17 0.82
C ASP A 52 -8.81 21.01 1.73
N LYS A 53 -9.56 21.97 1.16
CA LYS A 53 -10.53 22.78 1.86
C LYS A 53 -11.56 23.32 0.88
N SER A 54 -12.83 22.96 1.06
CA SER A 54 -13.97 23.49 0.31
C SER A 54 -15.28 23.17 0.99
N ASN A 55 -16.26 24.05 0.90
CA ASN A 55 -17.64 23.76 1.32
C ASN A 55 -18.38 22.89 0.29
N ASN A 56 -17.88 22.80 -0.94
CA ASN A 56 -18.44 22.03 -2.05
C ASN A 56 -17.54 20.88 -2.51
N TYR A 57 -16.72 20.36 -1.58
CA TYR A 57 -15.66 19.39 -1.88
C TYR A 57 -16.14 18.13 -2.63
N LEU A 58 -17.35 17.66 -2.35
CA LEU A 58 -17.91 16.47 -3.02
C LEU A 58 -18.07 16.70 -4.53
N ALA A 59 -18.65 17.84 -4.92
CA ALA A 59 -18.82 18.19 -6.33
C ALA A 59 -17.47 18.44 -7.01
N GLU A 60 -16.56 19.16 -6.36
CA GLU A 60 -15.23 19.47 -6.90
C GLU A 60 -14.40 18.19 -7.13
N GLN A 61 -14.49 17.20 -6.22
CA GLN A 61 -13.86 15.88 -6.40
C GLN A 61 -14.44 15.15 -7.61
N CYS A 62 -15.76 15.15 -7.78
CA CYS A 62 -16.40 14.56 -8.97
C CYS A 62 -16.01 15.28 -10.25
N GLU A 63 -15.88 16.61 -10.23
CA GLU A 63 -15.46 17.39 -11.41
C GLU A 63 -14.07 17.01 -11.90
N ILE A 64 -13.12 16.67 -11.01
CA ILE A 64 -11.79 16.20 -11.40
C ILE A 64 -11.90 14.98 -12.32
N ALA A 65 -12.78 14.03 -12.01
CA ALA A 65 -13.03 12.87 -12.85
C ALA A 65 -13.87 13.21 -14.09
N ASN A 66 -14.93 14.03 -13.94
CA ASN A 66 -15.92 14.30 -14.97
C ASN A 66 -15.43 15.21 -16.09
N ARG A 67 -14.36 15.97 -15.87
CA ARG A 67 -13.69 16.80 -16.91
C ARG A 67 -12.93 15.93 -17.93
N GLN A 68 -12.70 14.65 -17.60
CA GLN A 68 -11.95 13.74 -18.44
C GLN A 68 -12.85 12.59 -18.91
N ASN A 69 -12.59 12.08 -20.10
CA ASN A 69 -13.22 10.83 -20.55
C ASN A 69 -12.36 9.66 -20.06
N VAL A 70 -12.67 9.13 -18.88
CA VAL A 70 -11.93 8.06 -18.21
C VAL A 70 -12.67 6.73 -18.26
N ASP A 71 -11.90 5.63 -18.21
CA ASP A 71 -12.45 4.27 -18.19
C ASP A 71 -13.00 3.89 -16.81
N VAL A 72 -12.40 4.48 -15.75
CA VAL A 72 -12.84 4.29 -14.36
C VAL A 72 -12.45 5.49 -13.50
N ALA A 73 -13.31 5.80 -12.54
CA ALA A 73 -13.09 6.80 -11.51
C ALA A 73 -12.98 6.15 -10.12
N VAL A 74 -11.94 6.48 -9.38
CA VAL A 74 -11.58 5.86 -8.11
C VAL A 74 -11.48 6.91 -7.01
N GLN A 75 -12.13 6.66 -5.88
CA GLN A 75 -11.97 7.48 -4.68
C GLN A 75 -11.37 6.65 -3.55
N ILE A 76 -10.38 7.21 -2.84
CA ILE A 76 -9.67 6.55 -1.76
C ILE A 76 -10.18 7.03 -0.41
N HIS A 77 -10.57 6.08 0.43
CA HIS A 77 -11.06 6.26 1.78
C HIS A 77 -10.47 5.25 2.75
N PHE A 78 -10.62 5.53 4.04
CA PHE A 78 -10.41 4.59 5.13
C PHE A 78 -11.67 4.56 5.98
N ASN A 79 -12.14 3.37 6.32
CA ASN A 79 -13.37 3.18 7.08
C ASN A 79 -13.17 3.49 8.58
N ALA A 80 -14.26 3.66 9.29
CA ALA A 80 -14.29 3.83 10.75
C ALA A 80 -15.51 3.13 11.35
N ASP A 81 -15.36 2.58 12.56
CA ASP A 81 -16.45 1.98 13.33
C ASP A 81 -16.16 2.15 14.83
N HIS A 82 -15.37 1.28 15.43
CA HIS A 82 -14.97 1.34 16.84
C HIS A 82 -13.51 0.98 17.03
N THR A 83 -12.87 1.57 18.04
CA THR A 83 -11.47 1.28 18.35
C THR A 83 -11.27 -0.17 18.78
N THR A 84 -10.38 -0.88 18.09
CA THR A 84 -10.07 -2.29 18.33
C THR A 84 -8.61 -2.63 18.05
N LEU A 85 -8.12 -3.68 18.69
CA LEU A 85 -6.80 -4.24 18.37
C LEU A 85 -6.86 -5.24 17.21
N ASN A 86 -8.07 -5.72 16.86
CA ASN A 86 -8.28 -6.77 15.85
C ASN A 86 -8.42 -6.18 14.46
N SER A 87 -8.14 -7.02 13.43
CA SER A 87 -8.35 -6.66 12.04
C SER A 87 -9.84 -6.55 11.71
N MET A 88 -10.23 -5.44 11.09
CA MET A 88 -11.59 -5.17 10.60
C MET A 88 -11.71 -5.36 9.09
N GLY A 89 -10.64 -5.08 8.33
CA GLY A 89 -10.50 -5.46 6.93
C GLY A 89 -10.77 -4.37 5.91
N THR A 90 -10.94 -4.80 4.66
CA THR A 90 -11.10 -3.96 3.47
C THR A 90 -12.42 -4.21 2.76
N GLU A 91 -13.01 -3.18 2.18
CA GLU A 91 -14.19 -3.27 1.30
C GLU A 91 -14.10 -2.25 0.17
N THR A 92 -14.72 -2.58 -0.97
CA THR A 92 -14.77 -1.66 -2.11
C THR A 92 -16.23 -1.48 -2.55
N ILE A 93 -16.68 -0.22 -2.63
CA ILE A 93 -18.07 0.12 -2.89
C ILE A 93 -18.25 0.54 -4.34
N TYR A 94 -19.33 0.07 -4.98
CA TYR A 94 -19.70 0.38 -6.34
C TYR A 94 -21.21 0.67 -6.46
N LYS A 95 -21.63 1.34 -7.54
CA LYS A 95 -23.06 1.57 -7.84
C LYS A 95 -23.52 0.87 -9.11
N THR A 96 -22.66 0.76 -10.12
CA THR A 96 -23.01 0.19 -11.43
C THR A 96 -22.37 -1.17 -11.64
N ASN A 97 -22.94 -2.00 -12.53
CA ASN A 97 -22.33 -3.29 -12.90
C ASN A 97 -20.91 -3.13 -13.48
N ASN A 98 -20.66 -2.06 -14.23
CA ASN A 98 -19.32 -1.78 -14.74
C ASN A 98 -18.35 -1.38 -13.59
N GLY A 99 -18.83 -0.63 -12.60
CA GLY A 99 -18.04 -0.35 -11.38
C GLY A 99 -17.76 -1.62 -10.56
N LYS A 100 -18.72 -2.55 -10.50
CA LYS A 100 -18.56 -3.84 -9.79
C LYS A 100 -17.32 -4.61 -10.26
N ILE A 101 -17.05 -4.62 -11.57
CA ILE A 101 -15.90 -5.33 -12.14
C ILE A 101 -14.58 -4.83 -11.53
N TYR A 102 -14.43 -3.52 -11.40
CA TYR A 102 -13.25 -2.92 -10.77
C TYR A 102 -13.22 -3.13 -9.25
N ALA A 103 -14.38 -3.01 -8.61
CA ALA A 103 -14.50 -3.22 -7.17
C ALA A 103 -14.11 -4.64 -6.75
N ASP A 104 -14.60 -5.66 -7.46
CA ASP A 104 -14.26 -7.06 -7.22
C ASP A 104 -12.76 -7.31 -7.35
N ARG A 105 -12.12 -6.78 -8.39
CA ARG A 105 -10.68 -6.95 -8.65
C ARG A 105 -9.83 -6.28 -7.57
N VAL A 106 -10.15 -5.03 -7.23
CA VAL A 106 -9.41 -4.28 -6.20
C VAL A 106 -9.59 -4.94 -4.84
N ASN A 107 -10.83 -5.30 -4.48
CA ASN A 107 -11.10 -5.95 -3.21
C ASN A 107 -10.39 -7.32 -3.09
N THR A 108 -10.36 -8.11 -4.18
CA THR A 108 -9.63 -9.38 -4.22
C THR A 108 -8.14 -9.19 -3.96
N LYS A 109 -7.52 -8.16 -4.55
CA LYS A 109 -6.10 -7.85 -4.31
C LYS A 109 -5.85 -7.39 -2.87
N LEU A 110 -6.66 -6.48 -2.33
CA LEU A 110 -6.53 -6.01 -0.95
C LEU A 110 -6.81 -7.11 0.09
N ALA A 111 -7.70 -8.04 -0.23
CA ALA A 111 -8.02 -9.19 0.63
C ALA A 111 -6.84 -10.19 0.79
N THR A 112 -5.77 -10.04 0.03
CA THR A 112 -4.53 -10.82 0.26
C THR A 112 -3.76 -10.35 1.49
N VAL A 113 -4.03 -9.16 1.99
CA VAL A 113 -3.31 -8.53 3.12
C VAL A 113 -4.23 -8.01 4.22
N PHE A 114 -5.51 -7.79 3.93
CA PHE A 114 -6.52 -7.39 4.90
C PHE A 114 -7.65 -8.42 4.97
N LYS A 115 -8.39 -8.45 6.07
CA LYS A 115 -9.61 -9.25 6.19
C LYS A 115 -10.59 -8.86 5.08
N ASN A 116 -11.11 -9.85 4.35
CA ASN A 116 -12.00 -9.64 3.23
C ASN A 116 -13.43 -9.30 3.70
N ARG A 117 -13.93 -8.11 3.37
CA ARG A 117 -15.32 -7.69 3.59
C ARG A 117 -16.13 -7.67 2.28
N GLY A 118 -15.46 -7.87 1.13
CA GLY A 118 -16.07 -7.97 -0.19
C GLY A 118 -16.29 -6.64 -0.91
N ALA A 119 -16.58 -6.74 -2.20
CA ALA A 119 -17.13 -5.62 -2.96
C ALA A 119 -18.64 -5.49 -2.65
N LYS A 120 -19.10 -4.25 -2.39
CA LYS A 120 -20.48 -3.98 -1.93
C LYS A 120 -21.19 -2.99 -2.84
N SER A 121 -22.45 -3.26 -3.10
CA SER A 121 -23.33 -2.28 -3.76
C SER A 121 -23.57 -1.09 -2.84
N ASP A 122 -23.54 0.12 -3.40
CA ASP A 122 -23.86 1.34 -2.68
C ASP A 122 -25.35 1.38 -2.29
N VAL A 123 -25.63 1.28 -0.98
CA VAL A 123 -26.96 1.43 -0.40
C VAL A 123 -27.13 2.78 0.31
N ARG A 124 -26.07 3.59 0.39
CA ARG A 124 -26.03 4.87 1.10
C ARG A 124 -26.26 6.08 0.19
N GLY A 125 -26.20 5.89 -1.14
CA GLY A 125 -26.29 6.97 -2.11
C GLY A 125 -25.06 7.89 -2.10
N LEU A 126 -23.86 7.30 -2.01
CA LEU A 126 -22.59 8.03 -1.94
C LEU A 126 -22.46 8.99 -3.12
N TYR A 127 -22.15 10.24 -2.82
CA TYR A 127 -22.09 11.32 -3.80
C TYR A 127 -21.15 11.02 -4.97
N TRP A 128 -19.94 10.54 -4.67
CA TRP A 128 -18.95 10.12 -5.67
C TRP A 128 -19.51 9.11 -6.68
N LEU A 129 -20.12 8.03 -6.18
CA LEU A 129 -20.66 6.96 -7.01
C LEU A 129 -21.90 7.38 -7.81
N SER A 130 -22.62 8.42 -7.35
CA SER A 130 -23.85 8.91 -7.96
C SER A 130 -23.64 10.04 -8.97
N HIS A 131 -22.55 10.82 -8.85
CA HIS A 131 -22.30 12.02 -9.65
C HIS A 131 -21.08 11.91 -10.57
N THR A 132 -20.40 10.77 -10.57
CA THR A 132 -19.32 10.50 -11.51
C THR A 132 -19.88 9.87 -12.77
N LYS A 133 -19.49 10.37 -13.96
CA LYS A 133 -19.98 9.92 -15.27
C LYS A 133 -19.44 8.56 -15.67
N ALA A 134 -18.15 8.28 -15.36
CA ALA A 134 -17.52 7.00 -15.62
C ALA A 134 -17.94 5.93 -14.61
N PRO A 135 -17.74 4.63 -14.90
CA PRO A 135 -17.80 3.60 -13.88
C PRO A 135 -16.97 4.00 -12.67
N ALA A 136 -17.58 4.06 -11.48
CA ALA A 136 -16.92 4.57 -10.29
C ALA A 136 -16.85 3.54 -9.17
N ILE A 137 -15.75 3.56 -8.41
CA ILE A 137 -15.57 2.80 -7.18
C ILE A 137 -15.08 3.71 -6.06
N LEU A 138 -15.40 3.34 -4.81
CA LEU A 138 -14.90 3.93 -3.59
C LEU A 138 -14.24 2.82 -2.77
N ILE A 139 -12.96 2.99 -2.46
CA ILE A 139 -12.16 1.98 -1.77
C ILE A 139 -12.02 2.37 -0.31
N GLU A 140 -12.59 1.56 0.59
CA GLU A 140 -12.33 1.59 2.03
C GLU A 140 -11.15 0.66 2.30
N VAL A 141 -9.94 1.22 2.30
CA VAL A 141 -8.67 0.47 2.31
C VAL A 141 -8.55 -0.42 3.54
N CYS A 142 -8.77 0.17 4.70
CA CYS A 142 -8.87 -0.50 6.00
C CYS A 142 -9.55 0.45 7.00
N PHE A 143 -9.69 0.03 8.26
CA PHE A 143 -10.31 0.87 9.29
C PHE A 143 -9.28 1.70 10.04
N VAL A 144 -9.50 3.02 10.18
CA VAL A 144 -8.61 3.94 10.91
C VAL A 144 -8.47 3.58 12.39
N ASP A 145 -9.47 2.95 12.97
CA ASP A 145 -9.61 2.57 14.38
C ASP A 145 -9.30 1.09 14.65
N SER A 146 -8.83 0.35 13.66
CA SER A 146 -8.26 -0.99 13.80
C SER A 146 -6.73 -0.93 13.91
N LYS A 147 -6.20 -1.30 15.08
CA LYS A 147 -4.75 -1.32 15.32
C LYS A 147 -4.02 -2.27 14.38
N ALA A 148 -4.54 -3.48 14.21
CA ALA A 148 -3.91 -4.49 13.33
C ALA A 148 -3.85 -4.04 11.88
N ASP A 149 -4.94 -3.47 11.35
CA ASP A 149 -4.99 -3.01 9.97
C ASP A 149 -4.09 -1.81 9.73
N THR A 150 -4.12 -0.82 10.65
CA THR A 150 -3.30 0.40 10.51
C THR A 150 -1.81 0.13 10.69
N ASP A 151 -1.43 -0.80 11.58
CA ASP A 151 -0.03 -1.21 11.74
C ASP A 151 0.51 -1.88 10.46
N TYR A 152 -0.31 -2.72 9.82
CA TYR A 152 0.05 -3.31 8.53
C TYR A 152 0.18 -2.21 7.47
N TYR A 153 -0.84 -1.36 7.33
CA TYR A 153 -0.88 -0.29 6.34
C TYR A 153 0.32 0.65 6.45
N ILE A 154 0.62 1.15 7.66
CA ILE A 154 1.74 2.09 7.89
C ILE A 154 3.08 1.50 7.43
N ARG A 155 3.30 0.21 7.71
CA ARG A 155 4.53 -0.47 7.33
C ARG A 155 4.62 -0.82 5.85
N HIS A 156 3.46 -0.93 5.16
CA HIS A 156 3.36 -1.49 3.81
C HIS A 156 2.58 -0.61 2.82
N LYS A 157 2.58 0.71 2.99
CA LYS A 157 1.82 1.67 2.13
C LYS A 157 2.06 1.46 0.64
N ASP A 158 3.30 1.24 0.23
CA ASP A 158 3.65 1.04 -1.17
C ASP A 158 3.11 -0.29 -1.73
N ILE A 159 3.13 -1.36 -0.92
CA ILE A 159 2.51 -2.65 -1.28
C ILE A 159 1.00 -2.50 -1.44
N VAL A 160 0.33 -1.83 -0.50
CA VAL A 160 -1.12 -1.57 -0.56
C VAL A 160 -1.46 -0.76 -1.80
N ALA A 161 -0.69 0.28 -2.11
CA ALA A 161 -0.85 1.09 -3.31
C ALA A 161 -0.69 0.26 -4.60
N LYS A 162 0.31 -0.62 -4.64
CA LYS A 162 0.53 -1.54 -5.76
C LYS A 162 -0.63 -2.49 -5.96
N LEU A 163 -1.13 -3.12 -4.89
CA LEU A 163 -2.28 -4.03 -4.95
C LEU A 163 -3.53 -3.34 -5.51
N ILE A 164 -3.80 -2.10 -5.10
CA ILE A 164 -4.90 -1.29 -5.64
C ILE A 164 -4.70 -1.05 -7.14
N ALA A 165 -3.51 -0.60 -7.55
CA ALA A 165 -3.20 -0.34 -8.95
C ALA A 165 -3.31 -1.61 -9.82
N GLU A 166 -2.82 -2.75 -9.34
CA GLU A 166 -2.95 -4.05 -10.01
C GLU A 166 -4.41 -4.49 -10.16
N GLY A 167 -5.24 -4.28 -9.12
CA GLY A 167 -6.67 -4.55 -9.18
C GLY A 167 -7.38 -3.69 -10.21
N ILE A 168 -7.10 -2.39 -10.26
CA ILE A 168 -7.67 -1.47 -11.24
C ILE A 168 -7.27 -1.88 -12.67
N LEU A 169 -5.98 -2.14 -12.91
CA LEU A 169 -5.43 -2.47 -14.22
C LEU A 169 -5.69 -3.92 -14.65
N ASN A 170 -6.12 -4.78 -13.74
CA ASN A 170 -6.27 -6.21 -13.94
C ASN A 170 -5.00 -6.90 -14.47
N LYS A 171 -3.86 -6.50 -13.96
CA LYS A 171 -2.56 -7.10 -14.31
C LYS A 171 -1.57 -6.92 -13.17
N ASN A 172 -0.58 -7.80 -13.08
CA ASN A 172 0.55 -7.60 -12.18
C ASN A 172 1.46 -6.51 -12.73
N ILE A 173 1.95 -5.66 -11.85
CA ILE A 173 2.90 -4.60 -12.20
C ILE A 173 4.27 -5.06 -11.70
N ASN A 174 5.18 -5.33 -12.63
CA ASN A 174 6.55 -5.66 -12.25
C ASN A 174 7.23 -4.47 -11.61
N ASN A 175 8.12 -4.74 -10.68
CA ASN A 175 8.92 -3.69 -10.01
C ASN A 175 9.98 -3.07 -10.93
N GLU A 176 9.92 -3.33 -12.24
CA GLU A 176 10.85 -2.75 -13.20
C GLU A 176 10.64 -1.24 -13.30
N GLY A 177 11.53 -0.49 -12.67
CA GLY A 177 11.64 0.97 -12.83
C GLY A 177 11.68 1.84 -11.58
N VAL A 178 11.26 1.35 -10.41
CA VAL A 178 11.47 2.07 -9.15
C VAL A 178 12.18 1.15 -8.17
N LYS A 179 13.49 1.10 -8.27
CA LYS A 179 14.31 0.55 -7.19
C LYS A 179 14.16 1.49 -6.00
N GLN A 180 13.30 1.13 -5.04
CA GLN A 180 13.33 1.80 -3.74
C GLN A 180 14.71 1.50 -3.16
N MET A 181 15.58 2.51 -3.12
CA MET A 181 16.91 2.38 -2.57
C MET A 181 16.82 2.47 -1.06
N TYR A 182 17.02 1.35 -0.40
CA TYR A 182 17.23 1.34 1.04
C TYR A 182 18.69 1.70 1.36
N LYS A 183 18.92 2.43 2.44
CA LYS A 183 20.28 2.66 2.91
C LYS A 183 20.90 1.36 3.40
N HIS A 184 20.09 0.51 4.02
CA HIS A 184 20.48 -0.78 4.58
C HIS A 184 19.44 -1.85 4.19
N THR A 185 19.89 -3.02 3.77
CA THR A 185 19.05 -4.20 3.63
C THR A 185 19.68 -5.35 4.41
N ILE A 186 18.86 -6.01 5.23
CA ILE A 186 19.26 -7.14 6.08
C ILE A 186 18.49 -8.36 5.58
N VAL A 187 19.21 -9.31 5.00
CA VAL A 187 18.65 -10.53 4.42
C VAL A 187 18.90 -11.70 5.35
N TYR A 188 17.87 -12.51 5.59
CA TYR A 188 17.90 -13.72 6.43
C TYR A 188 17.29 -14.92 5.68
N ASP A 189 17.44 -16.13 6.22
CA ASP A 189 16.83 -17.35 5.70
C ASP A 189 16.11 -18.11 6.86
N GLY A 190 14.77 -18.04 6.84
CA GLY A 190 13.90 -18.70 7.80
C GLY A 190 13.68 -17.94 9.13
N GLU A 191 12.77 -18.45 9.94
CA GLU A 191 12.23 -17.75 11.13
C GLU A 191 13.26 -17.51 12.25
N VAL A 192 14.25 -18.35 12.37
CA VAL A 192 15.28 -18.22 13.43
C VAL A 192 16.21 -17.04 13.14
N ASP A 193 16.73 -16.96 11.92
CA ASP A 193 17.63 -15.87 11.51
C ASP A 193 16.89 -14.55 11.36
N LYS A 194 15.58 -14.57 11.14
CA LYS A 194 14.68 -13.40 11.14
C LYS A 194 14.73 -12.63 12.46
N ILE A 195 14.82 -13.33 13.61
CA ILE A 195 14.92 -12.68 14.92
C ILE A 195 16.19 -11.85 14.99
N LEU A 196 17.33 -12.42 14.57
CA LEU A 196 18.61 -11.73 14.56
C LEU A 196 18.64 -10.56 13.59
N ALA A 197 18.07 -10.74 12.41
CA ALA A 197 17.92 -9.67 11.40
C ALA A 197 17.08 -8.49 11.91
N ASN A 198 16.01 -8.77 12.67
CA ASN A 198 15.21 -7.73 13.30
C ASN A 198 15.97 -6.99 14.41
N VAL A 199 16.71 -7.69 15.26
CA VAL A 199 17.56 -7.06 16.29
C VAL A 199 18.57 -6.12 15.64
N LEU A 200 19.26 -6.56 14.61
CA LEU A 200 20.21 -5.73 13.86
C LEU A 200 19.55 -4.48 13.26
N SER A 201 18.30 -4.60 12.82
CA SER A 201 17.56 -3.48 12.23
C SER A 201 17.25 -2.34 13.20
N TRP A 202 17.24 -2.60 14.52
CA TRP A 202 16.96 -1.58 15.54
C TRP A 202 18.03 -0.48 15.60
N GLY A 203 19.24 -0.75 15.10
CA GLY A 203 20.30 0.25 14.94
C GLY A 203 20.05 1.27 13.83
N TYR A 204 18.97 1.11 13.03
CA TYR A 204 18.71 1.94 11.87
C TYR A 204 17.32 2.58 11.92
N SER A 205 17.17 3.73 11.23
CA SER A 205 15.86 4.34 11.04
C SER A 205 14.95 3.41 10.23
N PRO A 206 13.70 3.13 10.69
CA PRO A 206 12.78 2.20 10.01
C PRO A 206 12.50 2.54 8.54
N SER A 207 12.54 3.83 8.17
CA SER A 207 12.35 4.27 6.78
C SER A 207 13.55 4.03 5.87
N LYS A 208 14.71 3.64 6.43
CA LYS A 208 15.98 3.47 5.70
C LYS A 208 16.46 2.03 5.69
N VAL A 209 15.82 1.11 6.40
CA VAL A 209 16.19 -0.29 6.49
C VAL A 209 15.09 -1.20 5.96
N LEU A 210 15.47 -2.16 5.11
CA LEU A 210 14.63 -3.30 4.72
C LEU A 210 15.13 -4.55 5.43
N VAL A 211 14.24 -5.30 6.08
CA VAL A 211 14.52 -6.66 6.58
C VAL A 211 13.66 -7.61 5.76
N CYS A 212 14.27 -8.55 5.05
CA CYS A 212 13.54 -9.47 4.18
C CYS A 212 14.13 -10.89 4.20
N ASP A 213 13.28 -11.87 3.95
CA ASP A 213 13.71 -13.23 3.67
C ASP A 213 14.49 -13.27 2.35
N ILE A 214 15.48 -14.18 2.24
CA ILE A 214 16.33 -14.29 1.06
C ILE A 214 15.55 -14.58 -0.23
N LYS A 215 14.41 -15.26 -0.11
CA LYS A 215 13.51 -15.54 -1.25
C LYS A 215 12.83 -14.28 -1.80
N ASP A 216 12.70 -13.24 -0.97
CA ASP A 216 12.03 -11.96 -1.30
C ASP A 216 13.05 -10.85 -1.63
N TYR A 217 14.34 -11.15 -1.53
CA TYR A 217 15.39 -10.19 -1.80
C TYR A 217 15.51 -9.87 -3.29
N VAL A 218 15.52 -8.59 -3.60
CA VAL A 218 15.69 -8.08 -4.97
C VAL A 218 17.03 -7.33 -5.08
N PRO A 219 17.99 -7.80 -5.89
CA PRO A 219 19.27 -7.15 -6.08
C PRO A 219 19.16 -5.71 -6.61
N GLY A 220 20.09 -4.86 -6.19
CA GLY A 220 20.22 -3.47 -6.65
C GLY A 220 19.25 -2.50 -5.98
N GLN A 221 18.69 -2.85 -4.82
CA GLN A 221 17.81 -1.99 -4.02
C GLN A 221 18.44 -1.47 -2.73
N THR A 222 19.71 -1.68 -2.50
CA THR A 222 20.38 -1.29 -1.27
C THR A 222 21.73 -0.62 -1.50
N GLN A 223 22.12 0.25 -0.59
CA GLN A 223 23.48 0.79 -0.54
C GLN A 223 24.39 -0.13 0.29
N ASN A 224 23.86 -0.71 1.38
CA ASN A 224 24.59 -1.62 2.26
C ASN A 224 23.77 -2.89 2.46
N LEU A 225 24.32 -4.02 2.04
CA LEU A 225 23.69 -5.34 2.16
C LEU A 225 24.33 -6.11 3.31
N TYR A 226 23.51 -6.55 4.25
CA TYR A 226 23.88 -7.42 5.36
C TYR A 226 23.16 -8.77 5.19
N VAL A 227 23.88 -9.86 5.41
CA VAL A 227 23.37 -11.22 5.26
C VAL A 227 23.57 -11.96 6.56
N VAL A 228 22.45 -12.33 7.19
CA VAL A 228 22.43 -12.88 8.56
C VAL A 228 22.11 -14.36 8.53
N GLY A 229 22.93 -15.13 9.23
CA GLY A 229 22.76 -16.58 9.39
C GLY A 229 23.41 -17.43 8.29
N GLY A 230 23.55 -18.73 8.58
CA GLY A 230 24.24 -19.67 7.71
C GLY A 230 23.56 -19.86 6.36
N GLY A 231 22.26 -20.11 6.38
CA GLY A 231 21.47 -20.39 5.18
C GLY A 231 21.48 -19.26 4.17
N ALA A 232 21.26 -18.02 4.63
CA ALA A 232 21.32 -16.84 3.78
C ALA A 232 22.74 -16.61 3.21
N CYS A 233 23.77 -16.75 4.04
CA CYS A 233 25.16 -16.57 3.63
C CYS A 233 25.61 -17.57 2.54
N GLU A 234 25.08 -18.79 2.54
CA GLU A 234 25.38 -19.81 1.53
C GLU A 234 24.68 -19.53 0.18
N LYS A 235 23.46 -18.96 0.23
CA LYS A 235 22.62 -18.74 -0.95
C LYS A 235 22.85 -17.42 -1.64
N ILE A 236 23.27 -16.37 -0.91
CA ILE A 236 23.29 -14.99 -1.42
C ILE A 236 24.13 -14.79 -2.68
N SER A 237 25.29 -15.47 -2.76
CA SER A 237 26.22 -15.35 -3.89
C SER A 237 25.65 -15.90 -5.22
N SER A 238 24.63 -16.77 -5.16
CA SER A 238 23.91 -17.24 -6.34
C SER A 238 22.81 -16.26 -6.81
N ILE A 239 22.43 -15.32 -5.93
CA ILE A 239 21.32 -14.39 -6.19
C ILE A 239 21.84 -13.02 -6.64
N THR A 240 22.96 -12.57 -6.06
CA THR A 240 23.53 -11.24 -6.39
C THR A 240 25.04 -11.24 -6.43
N LYS A 241 25.61 -10.30 -7.21
CA LYS A 241 27.04 -9.97 -7.21
C LYS A 241 27.36 -8.70 -6.40
N GLU A 242 26.38 -8.15 -5.69
CA GLU A 242 26.59 -6.99 -4.82
C GLU A 242 27.53 -7.34 -3.68
N LYS A 243 28.31 -6.35 -3.24
CA LYS A 243 29.10 -6.50 -2.03
C LYS A 243 28.18 -6.58 -0.82
N PHE A 244 28.42 -7.52 0.07
CA PHE A 244 27.64 -7.70 1.27
C PHE A 244 28.51 -7.99 2.50
N ILE A 245 27.96 -7.69 3.66
CA ILE A 245 28.58 -8.00 4.96
C ILE A 245 27.90 -9.25 5.49
N MET A 246 28.68 -10.31 5.72
CA MET A 246 28.20 -11.54 6.34
C MET A 246 28.20 -11.41 7.87
N ILE A 247 27.07 -11.75 8.47
CA ILE A 247 26.89 -11.85 9.92
C ILE A 247 26.54 -13.31 10.21
N LYS A 248 27.59 -14.12 10.38
CA LYS A 248 27.51 -15.55 10.64
C LYS A 248 28.49 -15.95 11.73
N GLY A 249 28.00 -16.58 12.76
CA GLY A 249 28.78 -17.22 13.83
C GLY A 249 28.93 -18.73 13.63
N ASN A 250 29.65 -19.38 14.56
CA ASN A 250 29.74 -20.83 14.61
C ASN A 250 28.42 -21.47 15.04
N ASP A 251 27.62 -20.74 15.80
CA ASP A 251 26.26 -21.09 16.22
C ASP A 251 25.38 -19.83 16.29
N ARG A 252 24.14 -19.98 16.76
CA ARG A 252 23.16 -18.88 16.86
C ARG A 252 23.58 -17.77 17.82
N PHE A 253 24.19 -18.15 18.95
CA PHE A 253 24.63 -17.18 19.96
C PHE A 253 25.83 -16.40 19.48
N ASP A 254 26.77 -17.05 18.79
CA ASP A 254 27.91 -16.40 18.15
C ASP A 254 27.44 -15.47 17.00
N THR A 255 26.42 -15.88 16.25
CA THR A 255 25.79 -15.02 15.23
C THR A 255 25.14 -13.78 15.86
N LEU A 256 24.42 -13.95 16.98
CA LEU A 256 23.81 -12.83 17.71
C LEU A 256 24.86 -11.86 18.27
N TYR A 257 25.98 -12.38 18.76
CA TYR A 257 27.08 -11.54 19.28
C TYR A 257 27.73 -10.71 18.18
N LYS A 258 27.72 -11.19 16.93
CA LYS A 258 28.28 -10.49 15.76
C LYS A 258 27.29 -9.55 15.08
N ALA A 259 25.98 -9.67 15.37
CA ALA A 259 24.93 -8.83 14.82
C ALA A 259 24.81 -7.51 15.59
#